data_345b70a263788ba0a039a0cff2b52826
#
_entry.id   345b70a263788ba0a039a0cff2b52826
#
_cell.length_a   1.000
_cell.length_b   1.000
_cell.length_c   1.000
_cell.angle_alpha   90.00
_cell.angle_beta   90.00
_cell.angle_gamma   90.00
#
_symmetry.space_group_name_H-M   'P 1'
#
loop_
_entity.id
_entity.type
_entity.pdbx_description
1 polymer ?
#
loop_
_entity_poly.entity_id
_entity_poly.type
_entity_poly.pdbx_seq_one_letter_code
_entity_poly.pdbx_strand_id
1 'polypeptide(L)'
;ILPLLACALLAVTSCESMLDIPQKGVVSYDDFYANDDDAFAALTSMYVNYLTNVASTEGIDNPEQVMLNYAADDIMAAGGNPKDHEPFRYFCEFTYDNANGTLKQAYQRYYFAVYHANLVISNFTNENRAQAEPKHTSDFTKQAVAEARVMRAYLHMMLALSWQCPPIVDRLLDADELPVPAESQSQVLEWVIAECEKA
;
A
#
# COMPACT_ATOMS: atom_id res chain seq x y z
N ILE A 1 -43.78 29.76 33.30
CA ILE A 1 -43.51 29.06 32.03
C ILE A 1 -42.36 29.76 31.27
N LEU A 2 -42.33 31.09 31.21
CA LEU A 2 -41.29 31.88 30.52
C LEU A 2 -39.85 31.62 31.06
N PRO A 3 -39.60 31.59 32.41
CA PRO A 3 -38.25 31.32 32.89
C PRO A 3 -37.77 29.88 32.64
N LEU A 4 -38.66 28.91 32.59
CA LEU A 4 -38.30 27.52 32.24
C LEU A 4 -37.87 27.39 30.79
N LEU A 5 -38.48 28.15 29.88
CA LEU A 5 -38.13 28.16 28.45
C LEU A 5 -36.76 28.83 28.24
N ALA A 6 -36.43 29.85 28.99
CA ALA A 6 -35.12 30.54 28.96
C ALA A 6 -33.98 29.64 29.47
N CYS A 7 -34.19 28.83 30.52
CA CYS A 7 -33.22 27.84 30.98
C CYS A 7 -33.00 26.69 29.98
N ALA A 8 -34.04 26.25 29.26
CA ALA A 8 -33.92 25.20 28.24
C ALA A 8 -33.13 25.69 27.01
N LEU A 9 -33.20 26.96 26.64
CA LEU A 9 -32.43 27.54 25.53
C LEU A 9 -30.93 27.71 25.84
N LEU A 10 -30.55 27.85 27.10
CA LEU A 10 -29.16 27.95 27.52
C LEU A 10 -28.45 26.59 27.62
N ALA A 11 -29.20 25.48 27.68
CA ALA A 11 -28.66 24.14 27.76
C ALA A 11 -28.18 23.56 26.40
N VAL A 12 -28.50 24.23 25.29
CA VAL A 12 -28.08 23.78 23.94
C VAL A 12 -26.79 24.46 23.43
N THR A 13 -26.20 25.39 24.19
CA THR A 13 -24.86 25.89 23.90
C THR A 13 -23.83 24.92 24.48
N SER A 14 -23.80 23.71 24.00
CA SER A 14 -22.71 22.76 24.24
C SER A 14 -21.46 23.32 23.58
N CYS A 15 -20.43 23.64 24.34
CA CYS A 15 -19.14 24.03 23.81
C CYS A 15 -18.51 22.81 23.16
N GLU A 16 -18.63 22.68 21.85
CA GLU A 16 -17.96 21.64 21.03
C GLU A 16 -16.45 21.62 21.30
N SER A 17 -15.86 22.78 21.57
CA SER A 17 -14.43 22.93 21.89
C SER A 17 -13.97 22.25 23.21
N MET A 18 -14.88 21.93 24.13
CA MET A 18 -14.52 21.19 25.36
C MET A 18 -14.39 19.67 25.13
N LEU A 19 -14.92 19.18 24.03
CA LEU A 19 -14.82 17.74 23.60
C LEU A 19 -13.62 17.48 22.69
N ASP A 20 -13.01 18.54 22.18
CA ASP A 20 -11.82 18.45 21.32
C ASP A 20 -10.55 18.33 22.20
N ILE A 21 -10.42 17.18 22.84
CA ILE A 21 -9.22 16.87 23.63
C ILE A 21 -8.19 16.32 22.67
N PRO A 22 -7.07 17.04 22.41
CA PRO A 22 -6.01 16.51 21.55
C PRO A 22 -5.49 15.19 22.12
N GLN A 23 -5.45 14.17 21.30
CA GLN A 23 -4.96 12.85 21.68
C GLN A 23 -3.48 12.98 22.08
N LYS A 24 -3.16 12.73 23.34
CA LYS A 24 -1.77 12.77 23.82
C LYS A 24 -1.01 11.54 23.36
N GLY A 25 0.17 11.75 22.78
CA GLY A 25 1.06 10.67 22.35
C GLY A 25 0.73 10.08 20.95
N VAL A 26 -0.16 10.71 20.21
CA VAL A 26 -0.45 10.39 18.81
C VAL A 26 -0.09 11.59 17.96
N VAL A 27 0.75 11.40 16.95
CA VAL A 27 1.00 12.41 15.92
C VAL A 27 -0.16 12.37 14.94
N SER A 28 -0.82 13.51 14.70
CA SER A 28 -1.88 13.54 13.68
C SER A 28 -1.28 13.38 12.28
N TYR A 29 -2.08 12.91 11.33
CA TYR A 29 -1.64 12.86 9.93
C TYR A 29 -1.20 14.24 9.41
N ASP A 30 -1.86 15.30 9.91
CA ASP A 30 -1.53 16.67 9.53
C ASP A 30 -0.22 17.18 10.11
N ASP A 31 0.25 16.61 11.22
CA ASP A 31 1.52 16.98 11.87
C ASP A 31 2.68 16.10 11.42
N PHE A 32 2.40 14.92 10.86
CA PHE A 32 3.40 14.01 10.30
C PHE A 32 3.89 14.50 8.90
N TYR A 33 4.98 14.00 8.42
CA TYR A 33 5.67 14.38 7.16
C TYR A 33 6.25 15.80 7.17
N ALA A 34 6.62 16.33 8.35
CA ALA A 34 7.06 17.71 8.53
C ALA A 34 8.58 17.91 8.61
N ASN A 35 9.36 16.83 8.66
CA ASN A 35 10.83 16.85 8.83
C ASN A 35 11.47 15.57 8.27
N ASP A 36 12.81 15.49 8.33
CA ASP A 36 13.58 14.34 7.83
C ASP A 36 13.39 13.07 8.68
N ASP A 37 13.13 13.19 9.98
CA ASP A 37 12.85 12.05 10.85
C ASP A 37 11.51 11.39 10.45
N ASP A 38 10.50 12.20 10.12
CA ASP A 38 9.22 11.70 9.61
C ASP A 38 9.39 11.05 8.23
N ALA A 39 10.25 11.63 7.38
CA ALA A 39 10.56 11.04 6.07
C ALA A 39 11.28 9.69 6.23
N PHE A 40 12.20 9.59 7.16
CA PHE A 40 12.88 8.34 7.49
C PHE A 40 11.91 7.29 8.04
N ALA A 41 11.00 7.69 8.91
CA ALA A 41 9.97 6.80 9.45
C ALA A 41 9.00 6.31 8.35
N ALA A 42 8.57 7.19 7.45
CA ALA A 42 7.71 6.83 6.32
C ALA A 42 8.42 5.86 5.35
N LEU A 43 9.67 6.15 4.99
CA LEU A 43 10.49 5.29 4.14
C LEU A 43 10.72 3.92 4.80
N THR A 44 11.06 3.90 6.08
CA THR A 44 11.22 2.67 6.87
C THR A 44 9.92 1.86 6.88
N SER A 45 8.78 2.51 7.09
CA SER A 45 7.47 1.86 7.06
C SER A 45 7.19 1.22 5.70
N MET A 46 7.53 1.87 4.59
CA MET A 46 7.42 1.30 3.25
C MET A 46 8.24 0.01 3.11
N TYR A 47 9.53 0.02 3.50
CA TYR A 47 10.39 -1.16 3.44
C TYR A 47 9.91 -2.28 4.38
N VAL A 48 9.50 -1.96 5.60
CA VAL A 48 8.96 -2.94 6.54
C VAL A 48 7.70 -3.59 5.97
N ASN A 49 6.80 -2.80 5.38
CA ASN A 49 5.60 -3.35 4.74
C ASN A 49 5.92 -4.25 3.55
N TYR A 50 6.89 -3.87 2.71
CA TYR A 50 7.37 -4.75 1.65
C TYR A 50 7.94 -6.05 2.22
N LEU A 51 8.87 -5.96 3.16
CA LEU A 51 9.53 -7.14 3.74
C LEU A 51 8.55 -8.07 4.44
N THR A 52 7.60 -7.55 5.19
CA THR A 52 6.65 -8.38 5.95
C THR A 52 5.50 -8.94 5.12
N ASN A 53 5.08 -8.26 4.08
CA ASN A 53 3.92 -8.65 3.30
C ASN A 53 4.25 -9.29 1.95
N VAL A 54 5.36 -8.92 1.32
CA VAL A 54 5.71 -9.41 -0.03
C VAL A 54 6.91 -10.33 0.01
N ALA A 55 8.00 -9.92 0.66
CA ALA A 55 9.27 -10.64 0.68
C ALA A 55 9.50 -11.44 1.97
N SER A 56 8.48 -11.62 2.82
CA SER A 56 8.62 -12.32 4.10
C SER A 56 9.14 -13.74 3.92
N THR A 57 10.18 -14.05 4.68
CA THR A 57 10.73 -15.41 4.78
C THR A 57 10.10 -16.22 5.92
N GLU A 58 9.33 -15.57 6.78
CA GLU A 58 8.63 -16.23 7.88
C GLU A 58 7.30 -16.77 7.42
N GLY A 59 7.32 -17.95 6.92
CA GLY A 59 6.11 -18.68 6.61
C GLY A 59 5.85 -18.83 5.12
N ILE A 60 4.92 -19.63 4.93
CA ILE A 60 4.39 -20.29 3.77
C ILE A 60 3.77 -19.30 2.74
N ASP A 61 3.70 -18.02 3.07
CA ASP A 61 2.87 -17.04 2.36
C ASP A 61 3.67 -15.97 1.60
N ASN A 62 4.95 -16.21 1.27
CA ASN A 62 5.69 -15.29 0.42
C ASN A 62 5.13 -15.35 -1.03
N PRO A 63 4.46 -14.28 -1.51
CA PRO A 63 3.85 -14.29 -2.85
C PRO A 63 4.85 -14.55 -3.97
N GLU A 64 6.06 -13.98 -3.87
CA GLU A 64 7.10 -14.16 -4.90
C GLU A 64 7.57 -15.62 -4.96
N GLN A 65 7.85 -16.21 -3.80
CA GLN A 65 8.27 -17.60 -3.73
C GLN A 65 7.19 -18.55 -4.26
N VAL A 66 5.94 -18.34 -3.85
CA VAL A 66 4.83 -19.20 -4.25
C VAL A 66 4.57 -19.11 -5.76
N MET A 67 4.41 -17.90 -6.27
CA MET A 67 4.00 -17.71 -7.66
C MET A 67 5.13 -17.96 -8.67
N LEU A 68 6.38 -17.65 -8.29
CA LEU A 68 7.51 -17.79 -9.21
C LEU A 68 8.23 -19.13 -9.04
N ASN A 69 8.45 -19.58 -7.80
CA ASN A 69 9.24 -20.79 -7.57
C ASN A 69 8.41 -22.07 -7.60
N TYR A 70 7.22 -22.07 -6.95
CA TYR A 70 6.38 -23.27 -6.98
C TYR A 70 5.73 -23.54 -8.32
N ALA A 71 5.59 -22.52 -9.18
CA ALA A 71 5.16 -22.70 -10.56
C ALA A 71 6.31 -23.07 -11.51
N ALA A 72 7.55 -23.14 -11.02
CA ALA A 72 8.67 -23.70 -11.77
C ALA A 72 8.72 -25.23 -11.62
N ASP A 73 9.38 -25.92 -12.55
CA ASP A 73 9.44 -27.38 -12.57
C ASP A 73 10.56 -27.97 -11.69
N ASP A 74 11.39 -27.11 -11.08
CA ASP A 74 12.53 -27.48 -10.24
C ASP A 74 12.22 -27.51 -8.73
N ILE A 75 11.04 -27.05 -8.31
CA ILE A 75 10.58 -27.03 -6.93
C ILE A 75 9.21 -27.71 -6.82
N MET A 76 9.04 -28.51 -5.78
CA MET A 76 7.77 -29.14 -5.46
C MET A 76 7.31 -28.74 -4.06
N ALA A 77 6.08 -28.31 -3.93
CA ALA A 77 5.45 -28.16 -2.63
C ALA A 77 5.28 -29.55 -1.99
N ALA A 78 5.94 -29.77 -0.86
CA ALA A 78 5.89 -31.02 -0.13
C ALA A 78 5.36 -30.78 1.28
N GLY A 79 4.67 -31.80 1.83
CA GLY A 79 4.16 -31.81 3.17
C GLY A 79 4.02 -33.25 3.69
N GLY A 80 3.54 -33.43 4.93
CA GLY A 80 3.32 -34.74 5.54
C GLY A 80 2.22 -35.56 4.86
N ASN A 81 1.35 -34.91 4.09
CA ASN A 81 0.30 -35.55 3.31
C ASN A 81 -0.20 -34.62 2.19
N PRO A 82 -0.99 -35.11 1.20
CA PRO A 82 -1.45 -34.31 0.06
C PRO A 82 -2.32 -33.08 0.39
N LYS A 83 -2.79 -32.96 1.63
CA LYS A 83 -3.58 -31.80 2.07
C LYS A 83 -2.74 -30.74 2.79
N ASP A 84 -1.47 -31.02 3.07
CA ASP A 84 -0.56 -30.02 3.64
C ASP A 84 -0.26 -28.98 2.57
N HIS A 85 -0.56 -27.72 2.89
CA HIS A 85 -0.39 -26.60 1.98
C HIS A 85 -0.94 -26.83 0.56
N GLU A 86 -2.13 -27.40 0.48
CA GLU A 86 -2.81 -27.72 -0.77
C GLU A 86 -2.82 -26.58 -1.79
N PRO A 87 -3.04 -25.28 -1.41
CA PRO A 87 -2.94 -24.15 -2.35
C PRO A 87 -1.61 -24.05 -3.08
N PHE A 88 -0.50 -24.41 -2.43
CA PHE A 88 0.84 -24.38 -3.07
C PHE A 88 1.08 -25.57 -4.00
N ARG A 89 0.55 -26.71 -3.65
CA ARG A 89 0.58 -27.89 -4.52
C ARG A 89 -0.12 -27.60 -5.85
N TYR A 90 -1.21 -26.83 -5.82
CA TYR A 90 -1.90 -26.45 -7.05
C TYR A 90 -1.04 -25.58 -7.97
N PHE A 91 -0.09 -24.80 -7.46
CA PHE A 91 0.89 -24.09 -8.30
C PHE A 91 1.85 -25.05 -8.98
N CYS A 92 2.40 -26.02 -8.24
CA CYS A 92 3.29 -27.04 -8.82
C CYS A 92 2.59 -27.91 -9.87
N GLU A 93 1.31 -28.18 -9.70
CA GLU A 93 0.51 -29.01 -10.58
C GLU A 93 -0.20 -28.22 -11.70
N PHE A 94 -0.08 -26.88 -11.72
CA PHE A 94 -0.82 -25.98 -12.61
C PHE A 94 -2.33 -26.21 -12.62
N THR A 95 -2.90 -26.58 -11.44
CA THR A 95 -4.33 -26.85 -11.23
C THR A 95 -5.02 -25.76 -10.41
N TYR A 96 -4.34 -24.64 -10.14
CA TYR A 96 -4.92 -23.49 -9.44
C TYR A 96 -5.94 -22.76 -10.31
N ASP A 97 -6.90 -22.13 -9.64
CA ASP A 97 -7.94 -21.30 -10.25
C ASP A 97 -8.08 -19.96 -9.51
N ASN A 98 -9.04 -19.15 -9.92
CA ASN A 98 -9.31 -17.82 -9.32
C ASN A 98 -9.84 -17.91 -7.87
N ALA A 99 -10.25 -19.09 -7.39
CA ALA A 99 -10.66 -19.29 -6.00
C ALA A 99 -9.47 -19.57 -5.07
N ASN A 100 -8.26 -19.72 -5.61
CA ASN A 100 -7.05 -19.95 -4.81
C ASN A 100 -6.78 -18.75 -3.90
N GLY A 101 -6.90 -18.97 -2.57
CA GLY A 101 -6.76 -17.93 -1.57
C GLY A 101 -5.37 -17.28 -1.54
N THR A 102 -4.32 -18.01 -1.94
CA THR A 102 -2.95 -17.51 -2.02
C THR A 102 -2.81 -16.45 -3.10
N LEU A 103 -3.41 -16.64 -4.28
CA LEU A 103 -3.42 -15.63 -5.35
C LEU A 103 -4.08 -14.34 -4.89
N LYS A 104 -5.24 -14.45 -4.24
CA LYS A 104 -5.95 -13.27 -3.72
C LYS A 104 -5.13 -12.53 -2.67
N GLN A 105 -4.54 -13.25 -1.73
CA GLN A 105 -3.71 -12.64 -0.68
C GLN A 105 -2.46 -11.99 -1.27
N ALA A 106 -1.79 -12.66 -2.21
CA ALA A 106 -0.64 -12.10 -2.91
C ALA A 106 -0.97 -10.77 -3.60
N TYR A 107 -2.06 -10.72 -4.36
CA TYR A 107 -2.54 -9.52 -5.03
C TYR A 107 -2.79 -8.38 -4.04
N GLN A 108 -3.48 -8.65 -2.94
CA GLN A 108 -3.76 -7.66 -1.89
C GLN A 108 -2.48 -7.13 -1.23
N ARG A 109 -1.51 -8.00 -0.96
CA ARG A 109 -0.23 -7.65 -0.33
C ARG A 109 0.61 -6.75 -1.23
N TYR A 110 0.66 -7.02 -2.54
CA TYR A 110 1.34 -6.15 -3.50
C TYR A 110 0.74 -4.75 -3.51
N TYR A 111 -0.58 -4.61 -3.60
CA TYR A 111 -1.22 -3.29 -3.59
C TYR A 111 -1.14 -2.58 -2.23
N PHE A 112 -1.08 -3.34 -1.14
CA PHE A 112 -0.81 -2.74 0.17
C PHE A 112 0.61 -2.15 0.24
N ALA A 113 1.60 -2.82 -0.32
CA ALA A 113 2.96 -2.27 -0.45
C ALA A 113 3.01 -1.05 -1.41
N VAL A 114 2.27 -1.09 -2.53
CA VAL A 114 2.10 0.06 -3.44
C VAL A 114 1.51 1.27 -2.71
N TYR A 115 0.51 1.06 -1.86
CA TYR A 115 -0.07 2.12 -1.04
C TYR A 115 0.97 2.80 -0.15
N HIS A 116 1.87 2.05 0.51
CA HIS A 116 2.94 2.62 1.32
C HIS A 116 3.96 3.42 0.50
N ALA A 117 4.28 2.98 -0.72
CA ALA A 117 5.12 3.77 -1.63
C ALA A 117 4.41 5.07 -2.05
N ASN A 118 3.11 5.01 -2.35
CA ASN A 118 2.30 6.17 -2.67
C ASN A 118 2.20 7.16 -1.49
N LEU A 119 2.17 6.68 -0.23
CA LEU A 119 2.21 7.56 0.95
C LEU A 119 3.50 8.39 0.98
N VAL A 120 4.66 7.79 0.73
CA VAL A 120 5.94 8.52 0.69
C VAL A 120 5.92 9.56 -0.44
N ILE A 121 5.60 9.14 -1.66
CA ILE A 121 5.62 10.02 -2.84
C ILE A 121 4.63 11.18 -2.67
N SER A 122 3.39 10.90 -2.30
CA SER A 122 2.33 11.91 -2.20
C SER A 122 2.57 12.93 -1.08
N ASN A 123 3.28 12.57 -0.02
CA ASN A 123 3.52 13.47 1.09
C ASN A 123 4.79 14.33 0.94
N PHE A 124 5.75 13.90 0.13
CA PHE A 124 6.98 14.64 -0.10
C PHE A 124 7.10 15.23 -1.52
N THR A 125 6.04 15.14 -2.33
CA THR A 125 5.95 15.78 -3.65
C THR A 125 4.60 16.46 -3.84
N ASN A 126 4.48 17.27 -4.88
CA ASN A 126 3.19 17.84 -5.33
C ASN A 126 2.40 16.88 -6.22
N GLU A 127 2.95 15.71 -6.50
CA GLU A 127 2.29 14.75 -7.39
C GLU A 127 1.06 14.18 -6.71
N ASN A 128 -0.04 14.21 -7.45
CA ASN A 128 -1.32 13.59 -7.06
C ASN A 128 -1.96 14.14 -5.77
N ARG A 129 -1.51 15.30 -5.30
CA ARG A 129 -2.22 16.07 -4.29
C ARG A 129 -2.96 17.23 -4.95
N ALA A 130 -4.27 17.22 -4.87
CA ALA A 130 -5.06 18.38 -5.24
C ALA A 130 -4.72 19.55 -4.29
N GLN A 131 -3.71 20.37 -4.61
CA GLN A 131 -3.48 21.72 -4.07
C GLN A 131 -2.58 21.93 -2.83
N ALA A 132 -1.83 20.97 -2.32
CA ALA A 132 -0.91 21.27 -1.22
C ALA A 132 0.55 21.02 -1.59
N GLU A 133 1.40 22.02 -1.37
CA GLU A 133 2.86 21.86 -1.38
C GLU A 133 3.27 20.85 -0.31
N PRO A 134 4.35 20.08 -0.52
CA PRO A 134 4.86 19.19 0.51
C PRO A 134 5.25 20.01 1.75
N LYS A 135 4.92 19.49 2.94
CA LYS A 135 5.20 20.18 4.21
C LYS A 135 6.69 20.34 4.47
N HIS A 136 7.48 19.45 3.94
CA HIS A 136 8.93 19.44 4.09
C HIS A 136 9.60 19.00 2.80
N THR A 137 10.68 19.67 2.44
CA THR A 137 11.52 19.36 1.28
C THR A 137 13.00 19.46 1.67
N SER A 138 13.73 18.39 1.49
CA SER A 138 15.16 18.29 1.74
C SER A 138 15.82 17.37 0.71
N ASP A 139 17.12 17.22 0.74
CA ASP A 139 17.80 16.23 -0.10
C ASP A 139 17.46 14.81 0.34
N PHE A 140 17.19 14.60 1.64
CA PHE A 140 16.75 13.30 2.14
C PHE A 140 15.33 12.96 1.66
N THR A 141 14.40 13.90 1.66
CA THR A 141 13.04 13.64 1.13
C THR A 141 13.04 13.34 -0.36
N LYS A 142 13.93 13.98 -1.15
CA LYS A 142 14.12 13.66 -2.58
C LYS A 142 14.61 12.22 -2.75
N GLN A 143 15.61 11.81 -1.96
CA GLN A 143 16.09 10.43 -1.95
C GLN A 143 14.96 9.45 -1.56
N ALA A 144 14.21 9.73 -0.49
CA ALA A 144 13.10 8.88 -0.05
C ALA A 144 12.03 8.71 -1.14
N VAL A 145 11.72 9.78 -1.88
CA VAL A 145 10.81 9.75 -3.02
C VAL A 145 11.37 8.89 -4.17
N ALA A 146 12.66 9.03 -4.49
CA ALA A 146 13.30 8.22 -5.52
C ALA A 146 13.25 6.72 -5.17
N GLU A 147 13.59 6.36 -3.93
CA GLU A 147 13.50 4.99 -3.45
C GLU A 147 12.05 4.46 -3.49
N ALA A 148 11.07 5.29 -3.11
CA ALA A 148 9.65 4.90 -3.17
C ALA A 148 9.15 4.70 -4.61
N ARG A 149 9.65 5.48 -5.59
CA ARG A 149 9.34 5.30 -7.00
C ARG A 149 9.88 3.97 -7.53
N VAL A 150 11.14 3.64 -7.21
CA VAL A 150 11.74 2.36 -7.60
C VAL A 150 10.95 1.19 -6.98
N MET A 151 10.59 1.28 -5.71
CA MET A 151 9.76 0.27 -5.04
C MET A 151 8.40 0.11 -5.73
N ARG A 152 7.72 1.21 -6.00
CA ARG A 152 6.42 1.21 -6.67
C ARG A 152 6.50 0.62 -8.09
N ALA A 153 7.53 0.98 -8.84
CA ALA A 153 7.81 0.42 -10.16
C ALA A 153 8.06 -1.09 -10.10
N TYR A 154 8.89 -1.54 -9.16
CA TYR A 154 9.15 -2.97 -8.94
C TYR A 154 7.87 -3.75 -8.63
N LEU A 155 7.04 -3.24 -7.72
CA LEU A 155 5.78 -3.89 -7.34
C LEU A 155 4.81 -4.01 -8.52
N HIS A 156 4.69 -2.97 -9.36
CA HIS A 156 3.86 -3.04 -10.57
C HIS A 156 4.45 -3.98 -11.64
N MET A 157 5.78 -4.04 -11.76
CA MET A 157 6.42 -5.03 -12.63
C MET A 157 6.05 -6.45 -12.19
N MET A 158 6.15 -6.76 -10.89
CA MET A 158 5.77 -8.07 -10.36
C MET A 158 4.29 -8.38 -10.56
N LEU A 159 3.42 -7.39 -10.37
CA LEU A 159 1.99 -7.50 -10.67
C LEU A 159 1.75 -7.81 -12.16
N ALA A 160 2.44 -7.10 -13.07
CA ALA A 160 2.30 -7.31 -14.51
C ALA A 160 2.80 -8.70 -14.95
N LEU A 161 3.89 -9.18 -14.36
CA LEU A 161 4.43 -10.52 -14.65
C LEU A 161 3.50 -11.64 -14.15
N SER A 162 2.80 -11.41 -13.02
CA SER A 162 1.98 -12.45 -12.40
C SER A 162 0.52 -12.42 -12.86
N TRP A 163 -0.07 -11.26 -13.11
CA TRP A 163 -1.49 -11.10 -13.48
C TRP A 163 -1.73 -10.52 -14.86
N GLN A 164 -0.70 -10.23 -15.64
CA GLN A 164 -0.73 -9.69 -17.00
C GLN A 164 -1.41 -8.30 -17.14
N CYS A 165 -2.59 -8.11 -16.60
CA CYS A 165 -3.38 -6.89 -16.76
C CYS A 165 -3.72 -6.24 -15.41
N PRO A 166 -2.75 -5.87 -14.56
CA PRO A 166 -3.02 -5.21 -13.31
C PRO A 166 -3.33 -3.72 -13.53
N PRO A 167 -4.21 -3.11 -12.72
CA PRO A 167 -4.36 -1.65 -12.72
C PRO A 167 -3.09 -0.96 -12.24
N ILE A 168 -2.77 0.19 -12.83
CA ILE A 168 -1.71 1.08 -12.35
C ILE A 168 -2.29 1.96 -11.25
N VAL A 169 -1.71 1.87 -10.04
CA VAL A 169 -2.08 2.68 -8.88
C VAL A 169 -0.89 3.54 -8.50
N ASP A 170 -0.82 4.72 -9.09
CA ASP A 170 0.31 5.65 -8.99
C ASP A 170 0.11 6.76 -7.95
N ARG A 171 -1.02 6.77 -7.25
CA ARG A 171 -1.40 7.75 -6.24
C ARG A 171 -2.23 7.15 -5.11
N LEU A 172 -2.49 7.94 -4.08
CA LEU A 172 -3.52 7.64 -3.09
C LEU A 172 -4.89 7.81 -3.74
N LEU A 173 -5.73 6.80 -3.63
CA LEU A 173 -7.07 6.77 -4.23
C LEU A 173 -8.13 7.05 -3.18
N ASP A 174 -9.14 7.80 -3.55
CA ASP A 174 -10.38 7.92 -2.79
C ASP A 174 -11.34 6.75 -3.11
N ALA A 175 -12.29 6.52 -2.23
CA ALA A 175 -13.19 5.36 -2.35
C ALA A 175 -14.07 5.38 -3.62
N ASP A 176 -14.38 6.56 -4.14
CA ASP A 176 -15.17 6.77 -5.36
C ASP A 176 -14.36 6.60 -6.65
N GLU A 177 -13.02 6.52 -6.55
CA GLU A 177 -12.13 6.23 -7.69
C GLU A 177 -11.96 4.72 -7.95
N LEU A 178 -12.57 3.88 -7.12
CA LEU A 178 -12.54 2.43 -7.29
C LEU A 178 -13.76 1.93 -8.08
N PRO A 179 -13.61 0.90 -8.94
CA PRO A 179 -12.37 0.19 -9.27
C PRO A 179 -11.50 0.93 -10.30
N VAL A 180 -10.18 0.82 -10.14
CA VAL A 180 -9.23 1.34 -11.14
C VAL A 180 -9.27 0.45 -12.39
N PRO A 181 -9.29 1.01 -13.62
CA PRO A 181 -9.25 0.22 -14.84
C PRO A 181 -7.97 -0.63 -14.94
N ALA A 182 -8.11 -1.83 -15.50
CA ALA A 182 -6.98 -2.68 -15.80
C ALA A 182 -6.23 -2.18 -17.04
N GLU A 183 -4.90 -2.27 -17.02
CA GLU A 183 -4.05 -1.93 -18.15
C GLU A 183 -3.41 -3.20 -18.73
N SER A 184 -3.01 -3.16 -20.00
CA SER A 184 -2.29 -4.29 -20.59
C SER A 184 -0.88 -4.41 -19.99
N GLN A 185 -0.32 -5.62 -20.01
CA GLN A 185 1.03 -5.88 -19.49
C GLN A 185 2.07 -4.92 -20.11
N SER A 186 2.02 -4.67 -21.41
CA SER A 186 2.95 -3.76 -22.07
C SER A 186 2.81 -2.31 -21.55
N GLN A 187 1.58 -1.82 -21.38
CA GLN A 187 1.35 -0.49 -20.82
C GLN A 187 1.89 -0.36 -19.39
N VAL A 188 1.68 -1.39 -18.55
CA VAL A 188 2.23 -1.41 -17.20
C VAL A 188 3.76 -1.41 -17.23
N LEU A 189 4.40 -2.21 -18.10
CA LEU A 189 5.86 -2.25 -18.19
C LEU A 189 6.45 -0.94 -18.77
N GLU A 190 5.78 -0.30 -19.73
CA GLU A 190 6.15 1.04 -20.21
C GLU A 190 6.05 2.08 -19.09
N TRP A 191 4.99 2.03 -18.29
CA TRP A 191 4.83 2.88 -17.12
C TRP A 191 5.93 2.62 -16.07
N VAL A 192 6.30 1.37 -15.83
CA VAL A 192 7.39 0.98 -14.91
C VAL A 192 8.71 1.59 -15.34
N ILE A 193 9.05 1.56 -16.64
CA ILE A 193 10.26 2.18 -17.18
C ILE A 193 10.22 3.71 -16.94
N ALA A 194 9.12 4.35 -17.30
CA ALA A 194 8.96 5.79 -17.12
C ALA A 194 9.00 6.21 -15.63
N GLU A 195 8.52 5.35 -14.72
CA GLU A 195 8.56 5.62 -13.29
C GLU A 195 9.98 5.49 -12.72
N CYS A 196 10.77 4.53 -13.20
CA CYS A 196 12.18 4.42 -12.86
C CYS A 196 13.02 5.60 -13.40
N GLU A 197 12.66 6.15 -14.55
CA GLU A 197 13.35 7.32 -15.13
C GLU A 197 13.11 8.61 -14.32
N LYS A 198 12.02 8.66 -13.55
CA LYS A 198 11.71 9.79 -12.65
C LYS A 198 12.39 9.67 -11.28
N ALA A 199 12.93 8.50 -10.93
CA ALA A 199 13.58 8.25 -9.65
C ALA A 199 15.02 8.78 -9.64
#